data_48fa63c47e8ac848e98c956032229ab4
#
_entry.id   48fa63c47e8ac848e98c956032229ab4
#
_cell.length_a   1.000
_cell.length_b   1.000
_cell.length_c   1.000
_cell.angle_alpha   90.00
_cell.angle_beta   90.00
_cell.angle_gamma   90.00
#
_symmetry.space_group_name_H-M   'P 1'
#
loop_
_entity.id
_entity.type
_entity.pdbx_description
1 polymer ?
#
loop_
_entity_poly.entity_id
_entity_poly.type
_entity_poly.pdbx_seq_one_letter_code
_entity_poly.pdbx_strand_id
1 'polypeptide(L)'
;VSEFYYQILRNNNIKVASIGTLGVKFQNKVIPVSNTTLDSLSLAKYLTFLKKKKINNVILEASSHGLKQNRLDGLNISSAIFTNLSQDHLDYHKNFSDYLNSKLYLFNTLLKNKSIIITDKSIKEFSKIKSISKRKKMILKTIQGPKSDIELIKHKYNGEKQEIKIK
;
A
#
# COMPACT_ATOMS: atom_id res chain seq x y z
N VAL A 1 7.34 3.65 0.42
CA VAL A 1 6.29 3.66 1.46
C VAL A 1 6.36 2.41 2.31
N SER A 2 6.32 1.21 1.73
CA SER A 2 6.34 -0.07 2.48
C SER A 2 7.56 -0.21 3.39
N GLU A 3 8.74 0.22 2.94
CA GLU A 3 9.97 0.20 3.73
C GLU A 3 9.88 1.13 4.96
N PHE A 4 9.36 2.34 4.79
CA PHE A 4 9.18 3.27 5.92
C PHE A 4 8.17 2.72 6.94
N TYR A 5 7.05 2.17 6.47
CA TYR A 5 6.08 1.52 7.35
C TYR A 5 6.71 0.37 8.14
N TYR A 6 7.49 -0.48 7.47
CA TYR A 6 8.23 -1.57 8.10
C TYR A 6 9.18 -1.05 9.19
N GLN A 7 9.99 -0.03 8.87
CA GLN A 7 10.95 0.53 9.81
C GLN A 7 10.27 1.21 11.01
N ILE A 8 9.20 1.99 10.77
CA ILE A 8 8.45 2.66 11.85
C ILE A 8 7.90 1.64 12.83
N LEU A 9 7.23 0.59 12.37
CA LEU A 9 6.68 -0.43 13.26
C LEU A 9 7.78 -1.20 13.99
N ARG A 10 8.84 -1.55 13.28
CA ARG A 10 9.99 -2.24 13.88
C ARG A 10 10.66 -1.41 14.98
N ASN A 11 10.89 -0.13 14.75
CA ASN A 11 11.50 0.78 15.73
C ASN A 11 10.61 1.00 16.97
N ASN A 12 9.30 0.73 16.83
CA ASN A 12 8.35 0.71 17.95
C ASN A 12 8.14 -0.70 18.55
N ASN A 13 9.06 -1.63 18.29
CA ASN A 13 9.02 -3.02 18.80
C ASN A 13 7.78 -3.82 18.36
N ILE A 14 7.13 -3.40 17.27
CA ILE A 14 5.99 -4.12 16.68
C ILE A 14 6.51 -5.14 15.68
N LYS A 15 6.11 -6.41 15.84
CA LYS A 15 6.46 -7.47 14.88
C LYS A 15 5.77 -7.21 13.56
N VAL A 16 6.59 -6.98 12.53
CA VAL A 16 6.14 -6.59 11.19
C VAL A 16 6.95 -7.32 10.11
N ALA A 17 6.33 -7.55 8.97
CA ALA A 17 6.99 -7.96 7.74
C ALA A 17 6.60 -7.05 6.58
N SER A 18 7.46 -6.92 5.58
CA SER A 18 7.12 -6.34 4.29
C SER A 18 7.36 -7.34 3.16
N ILE A 19 6.50 -7.32 2.16
CA ILE A 19 6.61 -8.14 0.95
C ILE A 19 6.46 -7.20 -0.25
N GLY A 20 7.49 -7.11 -1.07
CA GLY A 20 7.51 -6.19 -2.21
C GLY A 20 8.81 -6.27 -2.99
N THR A 21 9.13 -5.22 -3.72
CA THR A 21 10.32 -5.14 -4.59
C THR A 21 11.62 -5.45 -3.86
N LEU A 22 11.73 -5.07 -2.59
CA LEU A 22 12.93 -5.34 -1.77
C LEU A 22 12.95 -6.76 -1.16
N GLY A 23 12.03 -7.62 -1.56
CA GLY A 23 11.93 -8.98 -1.04
C GLY A 23 10.93 -9.14 0.10
N VAL A 24 10.97 -10.32 0.74
CA VAL A 24 10.24 -10.60 1.98
C VAL A 24 11.14 -10.25 3.17
N LYS A 25 10.82 -9.19 3.86
CA LYS A 25 11.58 -8.67 5.02
C LYS A 25 10.84 -8.95 6.31
N PHE A 26 11.51 -9.53 7.27
CA PHE A 26 11.01 -9.73 8.63
C PHE A 26 12.18 -9.88 9.60
N GLN A 27 12.03 -9.33 10.81
CA GLN A 27 13.12 -9.28 11.78
C GLN A 27 14.38 -8.65 11.13
N ASN A 28 15.50 -9.37 11.08
CA ASN A 28 16.75 -8.95 10.42
C ASN A 28 17.03 -9.73 9.13
N LYS A 29 16.00 -10.39 8.58
CA LYS A 29 16.14 -11.25 7.38
C LYS A 29 15.50 -10.58 6.17
N VAL A 30 16.14 -10.77 5.03
CA VAL A 30 15.61 -10.41 3.71
C VAL A 30 15.72 -11.64 2.82
N ILE A 31 14.58 -12.04 2.26
CA ILE A 31 14.53 -13.14 1.28
C ILE A 31 14.24 -12.48 -0.07
N PRO A 32 15.15 -12.57 -1.05
CA PRO A 32 14.92 -12.03 -2.39
C PRO A 32 13.70 -12.68 -3.06
N VAL A 33 13.02 -11.91 -3.89
CA VAL A 33 11.87 -12.39 -4.68
C VAL A 33 11.97 -11.88 -6.12
N SER A 34 11.37 -12.58 -7.05
CA SER A 34 11.42 -12.26 -8.47
C SER A 34 10.39 -11.19 -8.90
N ASN A 35 9.36 -10.99 -8.11
CA ASN A 35 8.24 -10.09 -8.43
C ASN A 35 7.88 -9.19 -7.26
N THR A 36 7.56 -7.93 -7.53
CA THR A 36 7.05 -6.98 -6.54
C THR A 36 5.82 -7.54 -5.81
N THR A 37 4.85 -8.06 -6.56
CA THR A 37 3.70 -8.78 -6.02
C THR A 37 3.85 -10.25 -6.38
N LEU A 38 4.08 -11.08 -5.38
CA LEU A 38 4.24 -12.54 -5.53
C LEU A 38 2.97 -13.17 -6.12
N ASP A 39 3.12 -14.33 -6.74
CA ASP A 39 1.99 -15.18 -7.10
C ASP A 39 1.22 -15.64 -5.85
N SER A 40 -0.03 -16.02 -6.03
CA SER A 40 -0.94 -16.34 -4.90
C SER A 40 -0.44 -17.50 -4.04
N LEU A 41 0.20 -18.50 -4.63
CA LEU A 41 0.71 -19.65 -3.88
C LEU A 41 1.93 -19.28 -3.03
N SER A 42 2.90 -18.59 -3.62
CA SER A 42 4.08 -18.08 -2.91
C SER A 42 3.67 -17.12 -1.79
N LEU A 43 2.72 -16.23 -2.07
CA LEU A 43 2.20 -15.29 -1.08
C LEU A 43 1.54 -16.02 0.09
N ALA A 44 0.69 -17.02 -0.17
CA ALA A 44 0.05 -17.83 0.86
C ALA A 44 1.09 -18.58 1.74
N LYS A 45 2.14 -19.13 1.12
CA LYS A 45 3.26 -19.79 1.84
C LYS A 45 3.95 -18.80 2.79
N TYR A 46 4.31 -17.60 2.31
CA TYR A 46 4.98 -16.60 3.15
C TYR A 46 4.07 -16.08 4.25
N LEU A 47 2.80 -15.78 3.98
CA LEU A 47 1.86 -15.32 5.00
C LEU A 47 1.65 -16.39 6.09
N THR A 48 1.53 -17.66 5.71
CA THR A 48 1.44 -18.77 6.66
C THR A 48 2.71 -18.90 7.51
N PHE A 49 3.89 -18.80 6.88
CA PHE A 49 5.17 -18.79 7.58
C PHE A 49 5.28 -17.64 8.58
N LEU A 50 4.95 -16.41 8.16
CA LEU A 50 4.97 -15.23 9.02
C LEU A 50 4.00 -15.35 10.19
N LYS A 51 2.80 -15.87 9.96
CA LYS A 51 1.82 -16.17 11.02
C LYS A 51 2.37 -17.15 12.05
N LYS A 52 3.03 -18.24 11.63
CA LYS A 52 3.71 -19.18 12.54
C LYS A 52 4.80 -18.50 13.37
N LYS A 53 5.45 -17.45 12.84
CA LYS A 53 6.42 -16.62 13.56
C LYS A 53 5.77 -15.55 14.45
N LYS A 54 4.44 -15.56 14.59
CA LYS A 54 3.66 -14.56 15.34
C LYS A 54 3.87 -13.13 14.81
N ILE A 55 4.08 -12.98 13.49
CA ILE A 55 4.15 -11.70 12.80
C ILE A 55 2.79 -11.46 12.15
N ASN A 56 1.98 -10.60 12.77
CA ASN A 56 0.59 -10.35 12.37
C ASN A 56 0.42 -9.07 11.55
N ASN A 57 1.43 -8.22 11.52
CA ASN A 57 1.43 -7.00 10.70
C ASN A 57 2.27 -7.26 9.44
N VAL A 58 1.63 -7.24 8.28
CA VAL A 58 2.31 -7.43 7.00
C VAL A 58 1.89 -6.31 6.05
N ILE A 59 2.87 -5.60 5.50
CA ILE A 59 2.63 -4.67 4.41
C ILE A 59 3.02 -5.31 3.09
N LEU A 60 2.14 -5.17 2.08
CA LEU A 60 2.33 -5.71 0.74
C LEU A 60 2.42 -4.60 -0.28
N GLU A 61 3.33 -4.71 -1.24
CA GLU A 61 3.31 -3.88 -2.43
C GLU A 61 2.37 -4.50 -3.47
N ALA A 62 1.27 -3.81 -3.75
CA ALA A 62 0.26 -4.22 -4.72
C ALA A 62 0.55 -3.56 -6.07
N SER A 63 1.33 -4.19 -6.92
CA SER A 63 1.59 -3.73 -8.28
C SER A 63 0.34 -3.85 -9.16
N SER A 64 0.23 -2.99 -10.17
CA SER A 64 -0.90 -3.07 -11.12
C SER A 64 -0.96 -4.40 -11.88
N HIS A 65 0.20 -5.00 -12.18
CA HIS A 65 0.29 -6.34 -12.75
C HIS A 65 -0.27 -7.40 -11.80
N GLY A 66 0.16 -7.38 -10.53
CA GLY A 66 -0.32 -8.33 -9.53
C GLY A 66 -1.83 -8.21 -9.29
N LEU A 67 -2.36 -7.00 -9.26
CA LEU A 67 -3.79 -6.75 -9.13
C LEU A 67 -4.57 -7.21 -10.36
N LYS A 68 -4.08 -6.92 -11.58
CA LYS A 68 -4.71 -7.38 -12.83
C LYS A 68 -4.69 -8.90 -12.99
N GLN A 69 -3.70 -9.56 -12.40
CA GLN A 69 -3.57 -11.01 -12.39
C GLN A 69 -4.22 -11.67 -11.17
N ASN A 70 -5.01 -10.94 -10.38
CA ASN A 70 -5.73 -11.44 -9.21
C ASN A 70 -4.84 -12.12 -8.14
N ARG A 71 -3.55 -11.75 -8.09
CA ARG A 71 -2.58 -12.40 -7.19
C ARG A 71 -2.87 -12.18 -5.70
N LEU A 72 -3.66 -11.14 -5.37
CA LEU A 72 -4.04 -10.79 -4.00
C LEU A 72 -5.46 -11.25 -3.62
N ASP A 73 -6.14 -11.96 -4.52
CA ASP A 73 -7.50 -12.44 -4.26
C ASP A 73 -7.52 -13.43 -3.10
N GLY A 74 -8.59 -13.38 -2.33
CA GLY A 74 -8.73 -14.20 -1.12
C GLY A 74 -8.01 -13.69 0.12
N LEU A 75 -7.16 -12.65 0.01
CA LEU A 75 -6.54 -12.03 1.19
C LEU A 75 -7.53 -11.19 1.97
N ASN A 76 -7.36 -11.20 3.30
CA ASN A 76 -8.08 -10.29 4.19
C ASN A 76 -7.27 -9.02 4.41
N ILE A 77 -7.52 -7.99 3.59
CA ILE A 77 -6.79 -6.72 3.62
C ILE A 77 -7.56 -5.73 4.48
N SER A 78 -6.95 -5.26 5.56
CA SER A 78 -7.58 -4.33 6.52
C SER A 78 -7.42 -2.87 6.12
N SER A 79 -6.37 -2.53 5.39
CA SER A 79 -6.10 -1.16 4.95
C SER A 79 -5.29 -1.12 3.67
N ALA A 80 -5.43 -0.04 2.91
CA ALA A 80 -4.64 0.20 1.71
C ALA A 80 -4.25 1.67 1.57
N ILE A 81 -3.09 1.90 0.99
CA ILE A 81 -2.57 3.23 0.66
C ILE A 81 -2.55 3.37 -0.85
N PHE A 82 -3.21 4.41 -1.37
CA PHE A 82 -3.02 4.83 -2.75
C PHE A 82 -2.06 6.02 -2.76
N THR A 83 -0.87 5.81 -3.29
CA THR A 83 0.20 6.83 -3.29
C THR A 83 0.01 7.83 -4.41
N ASN A 84 0.21 7.39 -5.63
CA ASN A 84 0.06 8.19 -6.85
C ASN A 84 -0.17 7.30 -8.07
N LEU A 85 -0.48 7.93 -9.18
CA LEU A 85 -0.54 7.32 -10.50
C LEU A 85 0.23 8.21 -11.47
N SER A 86 1.37 7.74 -11.95
CA SER A 86 2.14 8.33 -13.05
C SER A 86 1.94 7.52 -14.33
N GLN A 87 2.27 8.11 -15.46
CA GLN A 87 2.23 7.40 -16.73
C GLN A 87 3.38 6.38 -16.78
N ASP A 88 3.04 5.13 -16.52
CA ASP A 88 3.96 4.00 -16.42
C ASP A 88 3.24 2.70 -16.82
N HIS A 89 4.00 1.62 -17.10
CA HIS A 89 3.46 0.29 -17.39
C HIS A 89 2.46 0.21 -18.56
N LEU A 90 2.55 1.12 -19.55
CA LEU A 90 1.72 1.08 -20.76
C LEU A 90 2.19 0.01 -21.76
N ASP A 91 3.32 -0.60 -21.53
CA ASP A 91 3.78 -1.83 -22.18
C ASP A 91 2.93 -3.05 -21.82
N TYR A 92 2.33 -3.04 -20.63
CA TYR A 92 1.49 -4.13 -20.11
C TYR A 92 -0.02 -3.79 -20.15
N HIS A 93 -0.38 -2.56 -19.81
CA HIS A 93 -1.77 -2.11 -19.81
C HIS A 93 -2.16 -1.54 -21.16
N LYS A 94 -3.37 -1.90 -21.63
CA LYS A 94 -3.88 -1.44 -22.93
C LYS A 94 -3.91 0.09 -23.07
N ASN A 95 -4.16 0.79 -21.97
CA ASN A 95 -4.21 2.24 -21.87
C ASN A 95 -4.20 2.67 -20.41
N PHE A 96 -4.15 3.99 -20.19
CA PHE A 96 -4.14 4.57 -18.84
C PHE A 96 -5.38 4.22 -18.00
N SER A 97 -6.54 4.09 -18.65
CA SER A 97 -7.78 3.70 -17.96
C SER A 97 -7.71 2.26 -17.44
N ASP A 98 -7.16 1.34 -18.23
CA ASP A 98 -6.94 -0.06 -17.84
C ASP A 98 -5.94 -0.14 -16.67
N TYR A 99 -4.87 0.67 -16.72
CA TYR A 99 -3.90 0.79 -15.64
C TYR A 99 -4.54 1.30 -14.33
N LEU A 100 -5.29 2.40 -14.41
CA LEU A 100 -6.01 2.95 -13.26
C LEU A 100 -7.02 1.95 -12.69
N ASN A 101 -7.81 1.30 -13.55
CA ASN A 101 -8.81 0.32 -13.13
C ASN A 101 -8.17 -0.88 -12.44
N SER A 102 -7.01 -1.33 -12.92
CA SER A 102 -6.24 -2.39 -12.26
C SER A 102 -5.81 -2.00 -10.84
N LYS A 103 -5.36 -0.76 -10.62
CA LYS A 103 -5.06 -0.28 -9.27
C LYS A 103 -6.31 -0.09 -8.41
N LEU A 104 -7.40 0.42 -8.99
CA LEU A 104 -8.67 0.59 -8.28
C LEU A 104 -9.35 -0.73 -7.91
N TYR A 105 -8.97 -1.84 -8.54
CA TYR A 105 -9.44 -3.18 -8.18
C TYR A 105 -9.21 -3.51 -6.69
N LEU A 106 -8.06 -3.11 -6.14
CA LEU A 106 -7.77 -3.25 -4.71
C LEU A 106 -8.88 -2.65 -3.84
N PHE A 107 -9.33 -1.45 -4.17
CA PHE A 107 -10.33 -0.71 -3.40
C PHE A 107 -11.76 -1.15 -3.74
N ASN A 108 -12.03 -1.44 -5.00
CA ASN A 108 -13.36 -1.85 -5.45
C ASN A 108 -13.73 -3.27 -5.02
N THR A 109 -12.76 -4.19 -5.01
CA THR A 109 -13.02 -5.62 -4.90
C THR A 109 -12.42 -6.21 -3.63
N LEU A 110 -11.13 -6.00 -3.37
CA LEU A 110 -10.41 -6.71 -2.32
C LEU A 110 -10.65 -6.13 -0.92
N LEU A 111 -10.76 -4.81 -0.79
CA LEU A 111 -11.07 -4.18 0.49
C LEU A 111 -12.53 -4.43 0.88
N LYS A 112 -12.74 -4.74 2.15
CA LYS A 112 -14.06 -4.96 2.75
C LYS A 112 -14.63 -3.67 3.36
N ASN A 113 -15.90 -3.71 3.75
CA ASN A 113 -16.53 -2.68 4.55
C ASN A 113 -15.69 -2.39 5.82
N LYS A 114 -15.62 -1.13 6.24
CA LYS A 114 -14.83 -0.62 7.36
C LYS A 114 -13.30 -0.71 7.20
N SER A 115 -12.78 -1.19 6.07
CA SER A 115 -11.35 -1.08 5.78
C SER A 115 -10.91 0.38 5.69
N ILE A 116 -9.64 0.64 5.98
CA ILE A 116 -9.07 2.00 5.94
C ILE A 116 -8.41 2.23 4.59
N ILE A 117 -8.74 3.34 3.96
CA ILE A 117 -8.04 3.86 2.78
C ILE A 117 -7.26 5.11 3.19
N ILE A 118 -5.99 5.16 2.81
CA ILE A 118 -5.16 6.35 2.99
C ILE A 118 -4.76 6.85 1.60
N THR A 119 -4.94 8.13 1.34
CA THR A 119 -4.54 8.73 0.06
C THR A 119 -4.27 10.23 0.18
N ASP A 120 -3.49 10.75 -0.76
CA ASP A 120 -3.28 12.17 -0.93
C ASP A 120 -4.54 12.82 -1.54
N LYS A 121 -4.99 13.91 -0.94
CA LYS A 121 -6.19 14.64 -1.38
C LYS A 121 -5.94 15.48 -2.64
N SER A 122 -4.69 15.75 -2.95
CA SER A 122 -4.30 16.59 -4.12
C SER A 122 -4.20 15.80 -5.42
N ILE A 123 -4.23 14.48 -5.39
CA ILE A 123 -4.11 13.65 -6.60
C ILE A 123 -5.37 13.68 -7.46
N LYS A 124 -5.19 13.52 -8.78
CA LYS A 124 -6.30 13.53 -9.75
C LYS A 124 -7.35 12.44 -9.49
N GLU A 125 -6.92 11.31 -8.97
CA GLU A 125 -7.75 10.12 -8.71
C GLU A 125 -8.55 10.22 -7.41
N PHE A 126 -8.32 11.24 -6.59
CA PHE A 126 -8.94 11.39 -5.27
C PHE A 126 -10.46 11.30 -5.30
N SER A 127 -11.12 11.96 -6.25
CA SER A 127 -12.59 11.92 -6.39
C SER A 127 -13.13 10.51 -6.60
N LYS A 128 -12.43 9.67 -7.39
CA LYS A 128 -12.79 8.27 -7.62
C LYS A 128 -12.62 7.44 -6.35
N ILE A 129 -11.49 7.59 -5.65
CA ILE A 129 -11.21 6.89 -4.40
C ILE A 129 -12.24 7.26 -3.33
N LYS A 130 -12.56 8.54 -3.20
CA LYS A 130 -13.60 9.05 -2.28
C LYS A 130 -14.98 8.46 -2.60
N SER A 131 -15.35 8.36 -3.87
CA SER A 131 -16.60 7.73 -4.29
C SER A 131 -16.65 6.24 -3.92
N ILE A 132 -15.57 5.51 -4.17
CA ILE A 132 -15.44 4.09 -3.78
C ILE A 132 -15.57 3.94 -2.25
N SER A 133 -14.87 4.76 -1.48
CA SER A 133 -14.90 4.68 -0.01
C SER A 133 -16.30 4.89 0.55
N LYS A 134 -17.05 5.87 0.01
CA LYS A 134 -18.44 6.12 0.40
C LYS A 134 -19.34 4.92 0.07
N ARG A 135 -19.31 4.45 -1.19
CA ARG A 135 -20.15 3.34 -1.66
C ARG A 135 -19.94 2.07 -0.85
N LYS A 136 -18.69 1.76 -0.48
CA LYS A 136 -18.33 0.57 0.29
C LYS A 136 -18.25 0.79 1.80
N LYS A 137 -18.68 1.95 2.31
CA LYS A 137 -18.64 2.30 3.74
C LYS A 137 -17.27 2.07 4.37
N MET A 138 -16.21 2.51 3.68
CA MET A 138 -14.82 2.44 4.14
C MET A 138 -14.44 3.73 4.88
N ILE A 139 -13.42 3.65 5.71
CA ILE A 139 -12.84 4.80 6.41
C ILE A 139 -11.79 5.42 5.49
N LEU A 140 -12.05 6.65 5.01
CA LEU A 140 -11.10 7.39 4.19
C LEU A 140 -10.28 8.31 5.09
N LYS A 141 -8.96 8.14 5.09
CA LYS A 141 -7.98 9.02 5.70
C LYS A 141 -7.19 9.75 4.61
N THR A 142 -7.04 11.03 4.78
CA THR A 142 -6.44 11.91 3.77
C THR A 142 -5.17 12.57 4.27
N ILE A 143 -4.20 12.70 3.37
CA ILE A 143 -2.99 13.49 3.58
C ILE A 143 -2.97 14.64 2.57
N GLN A 144 -2.31 15.74 2.91
CA GLN A 144 -2.19 16.96 2.11
C GLN A 144 -3.51 17.61 1.69
N GLY A 145 -3.45 18.92 1.45
CA GLY A 145 -4.59 19.73 1.09
C GLY A 145 -5.45 20.19 2.27
N PRO A 146 -6.31 21.17 2.06
CA PRO A 146 -7.11 21.79 3.12
C PRO A 146 -8.03 20.77 3.81
N LYS A 147 -8.08 20.81 5.14
CA LYS A 147 -8.92 19.92 5.96
C LYS A 147 -8.63 18.44 5.73
N SER A 148 -7.36 18.07 5.50
CA SER A 148 -6.92 16.67 5.51
C SER A 148 -6.78 16.16 6.94
N ASP A 149 -6.80 14.83 7.11
CA ASP A 149 -6.57 14.20 8.43
C ASP A 149 -5.12 14.42 8.90
N ILE A 150 -4.18 14.54 7.95
CA ILE A 150 -2.78 14.89 8.21
C ILE A 150 -2.36 15.96 7.21
N GLU A 151 -1.89 17.09 7.70
CA GLU A 151 -1.39 18.21 6.91
C GLU A 151 0.11 18.38 7.11
N LEU A 152 0.87 18.50 6.03
CA LEU A 152 2.28 18.87 6.06
C LEU A 152 2.37 20.39 6.30
N ILE A 153 2.87 20.79 7.48
CA ILE A 153 3.04 22.21 7.83
C ILE A 153 4.39 22.73 7.36
N LYS A 154 5.44 21.92 7.52
CA LYS A 154 6.81 22.33 7.21
C LYS A 154 7.65 21.14 6.83
N HIS A 155 8.47 21.32 5.83
CA HIS A 155 9.52 20.39 5.45
C HIS A 155 10.83 21.18 5.29
N LYS A 156 11.87 20.75 5.97
CA LYS A 156 13.23 21.28 5.84
C LYS A 156 14.17 20.13 5.51
N TYR A 157 15.12 20.41 4.66
CA TYR A 157 16.23 19.53 4.34
C TYR A 157 17.54 20.29 4.58
N ASN A 158 18.47 19.72 5.31
CA ASN A 158 19.75 20.35 5.64
C ASN A 158 20.96 19.60 5.04
N GLY A 159 20.76 18.78 4.02
CA GLY A 159 21.79 17.96 3.39
C GLY A 159 21.98 16.57 4.02
N GLU A 160 21.69 16.40 5.31
CA GLU A 160 21.84 15.12 6.02
C GLU A 160 20.52 14.56 6.55
N LYS A 161 19.64 15.44 7.00
CA LYS A 161 18.38 15.08 7.67
C LYS A 161 17.20 15.83 7.09
N GLN A 162 16.06 15.18 7.10
CA GLN A 162 14.77 15.79 6.81
C GLN A 162 14.01 16.03 8.12
N GLU A 163 13.55 17.26 8.32
CA GLU A 163 12.64 17.64 9.39
C GLU A 163 11.26 17.85 8.80
N ILE A 164 10.29 17.10 9.28
CA ILE A 164 8.90 17.16 8.81
C ILE A 164 8.03 17.55 10.00
N LYS A 165 7.30 18.65 9.89
CA LYS A 165 6.26 19.05 10.85
C LYS A 165 4.90 18.77 10.23
N ILE A 166 4.11 17.98 10.91
CA ILE A 166 2.74 17.62 10.51
C ILE A 166 1.75 18.08 11.59
N LYS A 167 0.50 18.27 11.15
CA LYS A 167 -0.66 18.54 12.02
C LYS A 167 -1.66 17.40 11.86
#